data_7d533461e4df9b85bd0ad0c5e42d78fe
#
_entry.id   7d533461e4df9b85bd0ad0c5e42d78fe
#
_cell.length_a   1.000
_cell.length_b   1.000
_cell.length_c   1.000
_cell.angle_alpha   90.00
_cell.angle_beta   90.00
_cell.angle_gamma   90.00
#
_symmetry.space_group_name_H-M   'P 1'
#
loop_
_entity.id
_entity.type
_entity.pdbx_description
1 polymer ?
#
loop_
_entity_poly.entity_id
_entity_poly.type
_entity_poly.pdbx_seq_one_letter_code
_entity_poly.pdbx_strand_id
1 'polypeptide(L)'
;DLSEAESKNSVGIVVDFKAGDKKYTSKQNFTMRNKVPTGADVEYVAPAEPKGIRIYYKGKDVTNGTVYYEMKKNQNKLKFTDKILGGKYDSKNVTWDHSGTKNGGNFNANGDVYNVELMDNETTDQFVITVTSKDDTSLTAKVTVNVAHPINILHCDADKHFNLGQTHQLFIDEGELKNSSLNGKYQIKDFVWHMEVESVSSTGATEHKGDISFRMGDDGKLIYGPEGNGEPDGIFKFSSNEIAGETGAQGKPDDPKYKNYLNYYILGYNKEMHITLGNDFLTGEKLNISVWLGLEDMPEFKSNTITFYTYHETE
;
A
#
# COMPACT_ATOMS: atom_id res chain seq x y z
N ASP A 1 16.72 36.77 33.26
CA ASP A 1 17.07 37.87 34.16
C ASP A 1 15.91 38.87 34.19
N LEU A 2 15.17 38.84 35.28
CA LEU A 2 14.12 39.79 35.56
C LEU A 2 14.76 40.95 36.38
N SER A 3 14.74 42.13 35.87
CA SER A 3 15.16 43.27 36.69
C SER A 3 14.16 43.46 37.84
N GLU A 4 14.64 43.71 39.08
CA GLU A 4 13.83 43.76 40.30
C GLU A 4 12.69 44.78 40.26
N ALA A 5 12.78 45.80 39.41
CA ALA A 5 11.76 46.85 39.29
C ALA A 5 10.59 46.52 38.38
N GLU A 6 10.76 45.56 37.46
CA GLU A 6 9.73 45.18 36.47
C GLU A 6 8.99 43.89 36.82
N SER A 7 9.46 43.20 37.86
CA SER A 7 9.13 41.78 38.08
C SER A 7 7.76 41.53 38.72
N LYS A 8 7.08 42.52 39.20
CA LYS A 8 5.85 42.26 40.01
C LYS A 8 4.64 41.85 39.18
N ASN A 9 4.61 42.05 37.87
CA ASN A 9 3.45 41.74 37.04
C ASN A 9 3.80 41.37 35.58
N SER A 10 5.06 41.11 35.24
CA SER A 10 5.43 40.72 33.87
C SER A 10 6.38 39.55 33.81
N VAL A 11 6.23 38.72 32.78
CA VAL A 11 7.13 37.63 32.44
C VAL A 11 7.80 37.96 31.11
N GLY A 12 9.13 38.03 31.12
CA GLY A 12 9.94 38.17 29.91
C GLY A 12 10.29 36.79 29.35
N ILE A 13 9.94 36.54 28.11
CA ILE A 13 10.36 35.36 27.40
C ILE A 13 11.44 35.77 26.40
N VAL A 14 12.59 35.13 26.49
CA VAL A 14 13.68 35.26 25.52
C VAL A 14 13.83 33.92 24.80
N VAL A 15 13.68 33.95 23.49
CA VAL A 15 13.85 32.77 22.65
C VAL A 15 15.04 33.01 21.73
N ASP A 16 16.06 32.18 21.90
CA ASP A 16 17.20 32.15 21.00
C ASP A 16 17.01 31.00 20.02
N PHE A 17 17.07 31.28 18.74
CA PHE A 17 17.04 30.25 17.70
C PHE A 17 18.14 30.44 16.66
N LYS A 18 18.60 29.37 16.08
CA LYS A 18 19.68 29.34 15.10
C LYS A 18 19.15 28.86 13.77
N ALA A 19 19.40 29.61 12.72
CA ALA A 19 19.12 29.20 11.34
C ALA A 19 20.42 29.27 10.53
N GLY A 20 20.99 28.10 10.23
CA GLY A 20 22.35 28.02 9.68
C GLY A 20 23.38 28.61 10.65
N ASP A 21 24.24 29.50 10.18
CA ASP A 21 25.24 30.19 11.01
C ASP A 21 24.76 31.45 11.71
N LYS A 22 23.51 31.84 11.49
CA LYS A 22 22.92 33.02 12.07
C LYS A 22 22.14 32.69 13.33
N LYS A 23 22.42 33.49 14.41
CA LYS A 23 21.63 33.46 15.65
C LYS A 23 20.62 34.61 15.63
N TYR A 24 19.41 34.28 16.09
CA TYR A 24 18.32 35.26 16.26
C TYR A 24 17.82 35.18 17.69
N THR A 25 17.62 36.32 18.30
CA THR A 25 17.05 36.42 19.63
C THR A 25 15.74 37.18 19.53
N SER A 26 14.65 36.58 19.99
CA SER A 26 13.36 37.25 20.16
C SER A 26 13.07 37.45 21.63
N LYS A 27 12.74 38.67 22.00
CA LYS A 27 12.38 39.04 23.39
C LYS A 27 10.95 39.54 23.40
N GLN A 28 10.13 38.96 24.28
CA GLN A 28 8.75 39.41 24.45
C GLN A 28 8.38 39.47 25.93
N ASN A 29 7.80 40.57 26.37
CA ASN A 29 7.32 40.76 27.74
C ASN A 29 5.80 40.60 27.76
N PHE A 30 5.31 39.75 28.65
CA PHE A 30 3.88 39.56 28.90
C PHE A 30 3.52 40.13 30.27
N THR A 31 2.61 41.08 30.31
CA THR A 31 2.09 41.60 31.58
C THR A 31 0.94 40.69 32.05
N MET A 32 1.09 40.14 33.24
CA MET A 32 0.01 39.34 33.85
C MET A 32 -1.09 40.27 34.37
N ARG A 33 -2.32 40.03 33.96
CA ARG A 33 -3.49 40.84 34.40
C ARG A 33 -3.88 40.63 35.86
N ASN A 34 -3.51 39.52 36.46
CA ASN A 34 -3.83 39.19 37.83
C ASN A 34 -2.57 39.26 38.71
N LYS A 35 -2.61 40.05 39.78
CA LYS A 35 -1.55 40.02 40.79
C LYS A 35 -1.47 38.64 41.40
N VAL A 36 -0.35 37.99 41.28
CA VAL A 36 -0.04 36.80 42.09
C VAL A 36 0.14 37.32 43.53
N PRO A 37 -0.57 36.81 44.55
CA PRO A 37 -0.37 37.24 45.94
C PRO A 37 1.09 36.98 46.31
N THR A 38 1.78 38.05 46.76
CA THR A 38 3.15 37.93 47.28
C THR A 38 3.05 37.14 48.58
N GLY A 39 3.63 35.91 48.59
CA GLY A 39 3.69 35.06 49.77
C GLY A 39 2.91 33.75 49.69
N ALA A 40 2.24 33.48 48.61
CA ALA A 40 1.78 32.09 48.34
C ALA A 40 2.95 31.36 47.69
N ASP A 41 3.43 30.32 48.34
CA ASP A 41 4.20 29.26 47.68
C ASP A 41 3.26 28.64 46.67
N VAL A 42 3.34 29.14 45.42
CA VAL A 42 2.67 28.46 44.30
C VAL A 42 3.51 27.25 43.99
N GLU A 43 3.12 26.15 44.59
CA GLU A 43 3.66 24.87 44.20
C GLU A 43 3.38 24.69 42.68
N TYR A 44 4.42 24.76 41.86
CA TYR A 44 4.31 24.47 40.44
C TYR A 44 3.95 23.02 40.30
N VAL A 45 2.67 22.74 40.17
CA VAL A 45 2.21 21.43 39.72
C VAL A 45 2.50 21.37 38.25
N ALA A 46 3.56 20.69 37.88
CA ALA A 46 3.84 20.40 36.49
C ALA A 46 2.58 19.77 35.85
N PRO A 47 2.18 20.24 34.67
CA PRO A 47 1.06 19.58 33.95
C PRO A 47 1.29 18.08 33.98
N ALA A 48 0.27 17.32 34.37
CA ALA A 48 0.36 15.88 34.40
C ALA A 48 0.81 15.42 33.01
N GLU A 49 1.92 14.69 32.95
CA GLU A 49 2.37 14.09 31.69
C GLU A 49 1.21 13.29 31.09
N PRO A 50 0.95 13.43 29.79
CA PRO A 50 -0.13 12.67 29.17
C PRO A 50 0.13 11.19 29.35
N LYS A 51 -0.78 10.51 30.05
CA LYS A 51 -0.73 9.06 30.20
C LYS A 51 -1.37 8.40 28.99
N GLY A 52 -0.77 7.32 28.51
CA GLY A 52 -1.32 6.57 27.42
C GLY A 52 -0.40 5.46 26.94
N ILE A 53 -0.93 4.54 26.15
CA ILE A 53 -0.16 3.55 25.39
C ILE A 53 -0.28 3.89 23.92
N ARG A 54 0.84 3.79 23.21
CA ARG A 54 0.92 3.91 21.76
C ARG A 54 1.34 2.59 21.16
N ILE A 55 0.74 2.23 20.03
CA ILE A 55 1.11 1.05 19.23
C ILE A 55 1.78 1.54 17.95
N TYR A 56 2.91 0.92 17.62
CA TYR A 56 3.67 1.24 16.41
C TYR A 56 3.76 0.02 15.49
N TYR A 57 3.59 0.27 14.20
CA TYR A 57 3.82 -0.70 13.14
C TYR A 57 4.76 -0.08 12.09
N LYS A 58 5.89 -0.75 11.79
CA LYS A 58 6.93 -0.22 10.89
C LYS A 58 7.37 1.21 11.26
N GLY A 59 7.45 1.51 12.57
CA GLY A 59 7.84 2.82 13.08
C GLY A 59 6.78 3.92 13.03
N LYS A 60 5.58 3.64 12.52
CA LYS A 60 4.45 4.60 12.50
C LYS A 60 3.53 4.33 13.68
N ASP A 61 3.03 5.41 14.32
CA ASP A 61 1.96 5.32 15.32
C ASP A 61 0.66 4.88 14.65
N VAL A 62 0.14 3.75 15.08
CA VAL A 62 -1.12 3.14 14.58
C VAL A 62 -2.16 2.97 15.68
N THR A 63 -1.98 3.67 16.78
CA THR A 63 -2.83 3.60 17.97
C THR A 63 -4.28 3.92 17.63
N ASN A 64 -5.19 3.03 17.97
CA ASN A 64 -6.63 3.13 17.69
C ASN A 64 -6.96 3.35 16.19
N GLY A 65 -5.99 3.05 15.33
CA GLY A 65 -6.10 3.16 13.89
C GLY A 65 -6.24 1.79 13.20
N THR A 66 -5.99 1.80 11.90
CA THR A 66 -6.06 0.60 11.05
C THR A 66 -4.74 0.38 10.33
N VAL A 67 -4.30 -0.87 10.29
CA VAL A 67 -3.18 -1.36 9.50
C VAL A 67 -3.72 -2.25 8.38
N TYR A 68 -3.29 -2.02 7.15
CA TYR A 68 -3.58 -2.88 6.02
C TYR A 68 -2.43 -3.87 5.82
N TYR A 69 -2.74 -5.14 5.74
CA TYR A 69 -1.79 -6.21 5.57
C TYR A 69 -2.22 -7.17 4.47
N GLU A 70 -1.36 -7.37 3.48
CA GLU A 70 -1.57 -8.34 2.41
C GLU A 70 -0.89 -9.66 2.77
N MET A 71 -1.65 -10.74 2.79
CA MET A 71 -1.12 -12.09 3.00
C MET A 71 -0.17 -12.49 1.88
N LYS A 72 0.94 -13.14 2.23
CA LYS A 72 1.92 -13.69 1.29
C LYS A 72 2.23 -15.12 1.67
N LYS A 73 2.41 -15.97 0.69
CA LYS A 73 2.77 -17.37 0.95
C LYS A 73 4.08 -17.45 1.74
N ASN A 74 4.04 -18.11 2.90
CA ASN A 74 5.17 -18.35 3.81
C ASN A 74 5.86 -17.07 4.38
N GLN A 75 5.20 -15.91 4.35
CA GLN A 75 5.81 -14.64 4.80
C GLN A 75 4.86 -13.78 5.64
N ASN A 76 3.90 -14.37 6.32
CA ASN A 76 2.83 -13.65 7.01
C ASN A 76 3.22 -13.18 8.41
N LYS A 77 4.27 -12.36 8.50
CA LYS A 77 4.83 -11.86 9.78
C LYS A 77 4.59 -10.37 9.94
N LEU A 78 3.93 -10.00 11.06
CA LEU A 78 3.77 -8.62 11.47
C LEU A 78 4.46 -8.45 12.82
N LYS A 79 5.10 -7.28 13.01
CA LYS A 79 5.73 -6.91 14.27
C LYS A 79 5.19 -5.58 14.73
N PHE A 80 4.57 -5.59 15.90
CA PHE A 80 4.10 -4.39 16.59
C PHE A 80 5.00 -4.12 17.80
N THR A 81 5.11 -2.84 18.15
CA THR A 81 5.76 -2.42 19.39
C THR A 81 4.87 -1.42 20.10
N ASP A 82 5.01 -1.33 21.42
CA ASP A 82 4.32 -0.30 22.19
C ASP A 82 5.30 0.71 22.78
N LYS A 83 4.72 1.82 23.22
CA LYS A 83 5.37 2.82 24.06
C LYS A 83 4.37 3.38 25.05
N ILE A 84 4.68 3.28 26.34
CA ILE A 84 3.90 3.93 27.38
C ILE A 84 4.37 5.38 27.52
N LEU A 85 3.42 6.30 27.54
CA LEU A 85 3.65 7.73 27.80
C LEU A 85 3.42 8.02 29.27
N GLY A 86 4.25 8.89 29.87
CA GLY A 86 4.14 9.27 31.26
C GLY A 86 5.06 8.48 32.19
N GLY A 87 6.32 8.68 32.10
CA GLY A 87 7.55 8.44 32.90
C GLY A 87 7.61 7.41 34.02
N LYS A 88 6.51 6.83 34.50
CA LYS A 88 6.48 5.92 35.65
C LYS A 88 6.28 4.44 35.30
N TYR A 89 5.93 4.16 34.05
CA TYR A 89 5.54 2.82 33.63
C TYR A 89 6.54 2.24 32.63
N ASP A 90 6.84 0.95 32.80
CA ASP A 90 7.74 0.24 31.88
C ASP A 90 6.95 -0.31 30.68
N SER A 91 7.32 0.09 29.46
CA SER A 91 6.74 -0.46 28.24
C SER A 91 6.89 -1.99 28.14
N LYS A 92 7.85 -2.59 28.83
CA LYS A 92 7.99 -4.06 28.87
C LYS A 92 6.99 -4.74 29.80
N ASN A 93 6.32 -3.98 30.70
CA ASN A 93 5.34 -4.50 31.64
C ASN A 93 3.91 -4.39 31.08
N VAL A 94 3.69 -4.99 29.92
CA VAL A 94 2.40 -4.99 29.21
C VAL A 94 1.88 -6.40 28.99
N THR A 95 0.59 -6.49 28.71
CA THR A 95 -0.08 -7.68 28.18
C THR A 95 -0.54 -7.37 26.77
N TRP A 96 -0.19 -8.22 25.83
CA TRP A 96 -0.70 -8.21 24.48
C TRP A 96 -1.77 -9.28 24.31
N ASP A 97 -2.81 -8.95 23.58
CA ASP A 97 -3.91 -9.85 23.23
C ASP A 97 -4.36 -9.61 21.80
N HIS A 98 -5.06 -10.58 21.22
CA HIS A 98 -5.64 -10.47 19.88
C HIS A 98 -7.01 -11.16 19.84
N SER A 99 -7.82 -10.72 18.90
CA SER A 99 -9.13 -11.32 18.64
C SER A 99 -9.52 -11.20 17.19
N GLY A 100 -10.29 -12.15 16.69
CA GLY A 100 -10.86 -12.11 15.33
C GLY A 100 -10.16 -13.00 14.31
N THR A 101 -9.06 -13.67 14.64
CA THR A 101 -8.44 -14.67 13.75
C THR A 101 -9.28 -15.95 13.72
N LYS A 102 -9.42 -16.57 12.54
CA LYS A 102 -10.25 -17.78 12.33
C LYS A 102 -9.44 -19.07 12.34
N ASN A 103 -8.32 -19.10 11.66
CA ASN A 103 -7.49 -20.29 11.53
C ASN A 103 -6.23 -20.23 12.41
N GLY A 104 -6.11 -19.17 13.20
CA GLY A 104 -5.04 -19.00 14.16
C GLY A 104 -3.73 -18.50 13.56
N GLY A 105 -2.68 -18.66 14.35
CA GLY A 105 -1.34 -18.21 14.02
C GLY A 105 -0.42 -18.35 15.21
N ASN A 106 0.82 -17.93 15.04
CA ASN A 106 1.76 -17.83 16.15
C ASN A 106 1.76 -16.39 16.66
N PHE A 107 1.33 -16.21 17.89
CA PHE A 107 1.26 -14.92 18.55
C PHE A 107 2.23 -14.92 19.73
N ASN A 108 3.26 -14.10 19.67
CA ASN A 108 4.33 -14.10 20.66
C ASN A 108 4.59 -12.69 21.19
N ALA A 109 4.27 -12.50 22.48
CA ALA A 109 4.54 -11.29 23.22
C ALA A 109 5.91 -11.40 23.91
N ASN A 110 6.76 -10.42 23.72
CA ASN A 110 8.05 -10.30 24.40
C ASN A 110 8.26 -8.84 24.85
N GLY A 111 7.78 -8.52 26.04
CA GLY A 111 7.81 -7.16 26.58
C GLY A 111 7.04 -6.19 25.67
N ASP A 112 7.72 -5.16 25.21
CA ASP A 112 7.21 -4.12 24.31
C ASP A 112 7.02 -4.56 22.86
N VAL A 113 7.26 -5.83 22.53
CA VAL A 113 7.18 -6.38 21.18
C VAL A 113 6.09 -7.44 21.10
N TYR A 114 5.24 -7.34 20.08
CA TYR A 114 4.26 -8.35 19.72
C TYR A 114 4.48 -8.83 18.29
N ASN A 115 4.86 -10.09 18.15
CA ASN A 115 5.05 -10.73 16.87
C ASN A 115 3.80 -11.55 16.52
N VAL A 116 3.28 -11.33 15.33
CA VAL A 116 2.13 -12.05 14.77
C VAL A 116 2.59 -12.77 13.52
N GLU A 117 2.37 -14.06 13.45
CA GLU A 117 2.59 -14.87 12.26
C GLU A 117 1.29 -15.59 11.93
N LEU A 118 0.60 -15.09 10.89
CA LEU A 118 -0.65 -15.70 10.42
C LEU A 118 -0.34 -16.97 9.62
N MET A 119 -1.20 -17.95 9.74
CA MET A 119 -1.14 -19.16 8.92
C MET A 119 -1.49 -18.84 7.47
N ASP A 120 -0.89 -19.53 6.50
CA ASP A 120 -1.17 -19.30 5.07
C ASP A 120 -2.64 -19.56 4.69
N ASN A 121 -3.35 -20.36 5.48
CA ASN A 121 -4.77 -20.64 5.31
C ASN A 121 -5.68 -19.76 6.18
N GLU A 122 -5.15 -18.68 6.78
CA GLU A 122 -5.98 -17.74 7.52
C GLU A 122 -7.00 -17.08 6.57
N THR A 123 -8.25 -17.04 6.99
CA THR A 123 -9.37 -16.52 6.18
C THR A 123 -10.05 -15.32 6.81
N THR A 124 -9.46 -14.74 7.85
CA THR A 124 -10.03 -13.55 8.47
C THR A 124 -9.72 -12.31 7.65
N ASP A 125 -10.73 -11.48 7.40
CA ASP A 125 -10.55 -10.20 6.73
C ASP A 125 -10.09 -9.11 7.69
N GLN A 126 -10.26 -9.34 9.01
CA GLN A 126 -9.91 -8.36 10.03
C GLN A 126 -9.66 -9.03 11.38
N PHE A 127 -8.65 -8.57 12.10
CA PHE A 127 -8.43 -8.90 13.50
C PHE A 127 -7.97 -7.68 14.30
N VAL A 128 -8.09 -7.75 15.62
CA VAL A 128 -7.73 -6.66 16.52
C VAL A 128 -6.59 -7.10 17.42
N ILE A 129 -5.60 -6.25 17.59
CA ILE A 129 -4.54 -6.38 18.58
C ILE A 129 -4.80 -5.37 19.68
N THR A 130 -4.67 -5.81 20.93
CA THR A 130 -4.84 -4.97 22.10
C THR A 130 -3.58 -5.06 22.97
N VAL A 131 -3.12 -3.92 23.47
CA VAL A 131 -2.05 -3.84 24.46
C VAL A 131 -2.59 -3.15 25.72
N THR A 132 -2.27 -3.70 26.89
CA THR A 132 -2.71 -3.18 28.19
C THR A 132 -1.52 -3.15 29.14
N SER A 133 -1.33 -2.05 29.85
CA SER A 133 -0.32 -1.95 30.91
C SER A 133 -0.70 -2.85 32.08
N LYS A 134 0.26 -3.59 32.63
CA LYS A 134 0.06 -4.36 33.88
C LYS A 134 0.12 -3.47 35.12
N ASP A 135 0.81 -2.33 35.03
CA ASP A 135 0.93 -1.37 36.13
C ASP A 135 -0.32 -0.51 36.28
N ASP A 136 -1.04 -0.27 35.17
CA ASP A 136 -2.29 0.49 35.14
C ASP A 136 -3.18 -0.06 34.03
N THR A 137 -4.10 -0.94 34.39
CA THR A 137 -5.00 -1.61 33.42
C THR A 137 -5.99 -0.68 32.72
N SER A 138 -6.13 0.57 33.18
CA SER A 138 -6.89 1.59 32.46
C SER A 138 -6.18 2.09 31.19
N LEU A 139 -4.86 1.89 31.13
CA LEU A 139 -4.05 2.21 29.97
C LEU A 139 -4.10 1.06 28.96
N THR A 140 -4.97 1.19 27.99
CA THR A 140 -5.18 0.22 26.92
C THR A 140 -5.16 0.93 25.58
N ALA A 141 -4.60 0.28 24.57
CA ALA A 141 -4.64 0.72 23.18
C ALA A 141 -4.97 -0.45 22.25
N LYS A 142 -5.56 -0.14 21.12
CA LYS A 142 -5.95 -1.12 20.11
C LYS A 142 -5.45 -0.72 18.73
N VAL A 143 -5.25 -1.69 17.87
CA VAL A 143 -5.07 -1.50 16.43
C VAL A 143 -5.88 -2.56 15.69
N THR A 144 -6.59 -2.14 14.68
CA THR A 144 -7.30 -3.03 13.76
C THR A 144 -6.39 -3.40 12.61
N VAL A 145 -6.27 -4.67 12.29
CA VAL A 145 -5.52 -5.16 11.13
C VAL A 145 -6.52 -5.67 10.11
N ASN A 146 -6.62 -4.99 8.97
CA ASN A 146 -7.36 -5.47 7.80
C ASN A 146 -6.44 -6.35 6.99
N VAL A 147 -6.88 -7.58 6.74
CA VAL A 147 -6.11 -8.61 6.03
C VAL A 147 -6.66 -8.76 4.62
N ALA A 148 -5.86 -8.43 3.64
CA ALA A 148 -6.14 -8.75 2.26
C ALA A 148 -5.55 -10.12 1.94
N HIS A 149 -6.39 -11.03 1.43
CA HIS A 149 -5.96 -12.35 1.00
C HIS A 149 -5.56 -12.29 -0.48
N PRO A 150 -4.41 -12.88 -0.86
CA PRO A 150 -4.06 -12.98 -2.26
C PRO A 150 -5.15 -13.79 -2.97
N ILE A 151 -5.84 -13.13 -3.86
CA ILE A 151 -6.90 -13.74 -4.64
C ILE A 151 -6.27 -14.16 -5.97
N ASN A 152 -6.03 -15.46 -6.12
CA ASN A 152 -5.38 -16.07 -7.29
C ASN A 152 -6.40 -16.33 -8.39
N ILE A 153 -7.10 -15.29 -8.83
CA ILE A 153 -8.14 -15.39 -9.86
C ILE A 153 -7.63 -15.15 -11.27
N LEU A 154 -6.41 -14.65 -11.41
CA LEU A 154 -5.81 -14.39 -12.71
C LEU A 154 -4.92 -15.57 -13.12
N HIS A 155 -5.20 -16.16 -14.27
CA HIS A 155 -4.48 -17.28 -14.85
C HIS A 155 -3.98 -16.94 -16.24
N CYS A 156 -2.97 -17.68 -16.68
CA CYS A 156 -2.43 -17.63 -18.04
C CYS A 156 -2.31 -19.06 -18.58
N ASP A 157 -2.59 -19.22 -19.84
CA ASP A 157 -2.54 -20.48 -20.56
C ASP A 157 -1.14 -20.90 -21.02
N ALA A 158 -0.18 -19.97 -20.93
CA ALA A 158 1.13 -20.13 -21.55
C ALA A 158 2.29 -20.02 -20.55
N ASP A 159 3.46 -20.44 -21.01
CA ASP A 159 4.73 -20.21 -20.34
C ASP A 159 4.98 -18.70 -20.18
N LYS A 160 5.69 -18.31 -19.12
CA LYS A 160 6.00 -16.92 -18.80
C LYS A 160 6.98 -16.24 -19.77
N HIS A 161 7.49 -16.97 -20.76
CA HIS A 161 8.32 -16.42 -21.83
C HIS A 161 7.45 -15.80 -22.92
N PHE A 162 7.74 -14.54 -23.23
CA PHE A 162 7.00 -13.78 -24.21
C PHE A 162 7.87 -13.58 -25.46
N ASN A 163 7.50 -14.20 -26.57
CA ASN A 163 8.17 -14.02 -27.85
C ASN A 163 7.43 -12.99 -28.70
N LEU A 164 8.17 -12.23 -29.51
CA LEU A 164 7.59 -11.30 -30.47
C LEU A 164 6.61 -12.03 -31.40
N GLY A 165 5.48 -11.38 -31.67
CA GLY A 165 4.42 -11.97 -32.50
C GLY A 165 3.59 -13.08 -31.87
N GLN A 166 3.97 -13.59 -30.70
CA GLN A 166 3.19 -14.57 -29.96
C GLN A 166 2.09 -13.90 -29.16
N THR A 167 0.90 -14.50 -29.16
CA THR A 167 -0.21 -14.06 -28.32
C THR A 167 -0.29 -14.90 -27.06
N HIS A 168 -0.40 -14.26 -25.92
CA HIS A 168 -0.67 -14.89 -24.64
C HIS A 168 -2.08 -14.55 -24.18
N GLN A 169 -2.78 -15.54 -23.66
CA GLN A 169 -4.11 -15.41 -23.11
C GLN A 169 -4.05 -15.42 -21.58
N LEU A 170 -4.62 -14.39 -20.97
CA LEU A 170 -4.90 -14.36 -19.53
C LEU A 170 -6.40 -14.42 -19.33
N PHE A 171 -6.83 -15.05 -18.26
CA PHE A 171 -8.25 -15.15 -17.95
C PHE A 171 -8.53 -15.10 -16.45
N ILE A 172 -9.74 -14.67 -16.13
CA ILE A 172 -10.26 -14.65 -14.77
C ILE A 172 -10.92 -15.99 -14.49
N ASP A 173 -10.43 -16.71 -13.49
CA ASP A 173 -10.99 -17.99 -13.06
C ASP A 173 -12.23 -17.75 -12.19
N GLU A 174 -13.40 -18.10 -12.74
CA GLU A 174 -14.68 -17.96 -12.05
C GLU A 174 -14.81 -18.90 -10.84
N GLY A 175 -14.15 -20.06 -10.86
CA GLY A 175 -14.15 -21.00 -9.75
C GLY A 175 -13.40 -20.43 -8.56
N GLU A 176 -12.20 -19.89 -8.79
CA GLU A 176 -11.41 -19.22 -7.77
C GLU A 176 -12.12 -17.95 -7.27
N LEU A 177 -12.76 -17.18 -8.15
CA LEU A 177 -13.55 -16.02 -7.75
C LEU A 177 -14.70 -16.42 -6.82
N LYS A 178 -15.43 -17.51 -7.13
CA LYS A 178 -16.51 -18.04 -6.29
C LYS A 178 -16.02 -18.55 -4.94
N ASN A 179 -14.78 -18.99 -4.85
CA ASN A 179 -14.16 -19.48 -3.61
C ASN A 179 -13.47 -18.38 -2.81
N SER A 180 -13.44 -17.15 -3.33
CA SER A 180 -12.76 -16.01 -2.70
C SER A 180 -13.69 -15.19 -1.80
N SER A 181 -13.12 -14.25 -1.05
CA SER A 181 -13.86 -13.26 -0.25
C SER A 181 -14.65 -12.25 -1.10
N LEU A 182 -14.43 -12.23 -2.40
CA LEU A 182 -15.14 -11.38 -3.37
C LEU A 182 -16.43 -12.01 -3.88
N ASN A 183 -16.66 -13.28 -3.61
CA ASN A 183 -17.85 -14.00 -4.05
C ASN A 183 -19.13 -13.27 -3.67
N GLY A 184 -20.00 -13.03 -4.65
CA GLY A 184 -21.29 -12.35 -4.48
C GLY A 184 -21.20 -10.83 -4.26
N LYS A 185 -19.99 -10.27 -4.12
CA LYS A 185 -19.76 -8.83 -4.03
C LYS A 185 -19.38 -8.24 -5.38
N TYR A 186 -18.56 -8.95 -6.15
CA TYR A 186 -18.02 -8.51 -7.43
C TYR A 186 -18.29 -9.53 -8.52
N GLN A 187 -18.47 -9.03 -9.73
CA GLN A 187 -18.60 -9.79 -10.97
C GLN A 187 -17.36 -9.56 -11.84
N ILE A 188 -17.15 -10.40 -12.83
CA ILE A 188 -15.99 -10.30 -13.75
C ILE A 188 -15.90 -8.91 -14.38
N LYS A 189 -17.01 -8.30 -14.74
CA LYS A 189 -17.08 -6.97 -15.34
C LYS A 189 -16.60 -5.83 -14.45
N ASP A 190 -16.56 -6.05 -13.13
CA ASP A 190 -16.16 -5.03 -12.16
C ASP A 190 -14.64 -4.91 -12.02
N PHE A 191 -13.90 -5.91 -12.53
CA PHE A 191 -12.44 -5.89 -12.46
C PHE A 191 -11.83 -4.96 -13.50
N VAL A 192 -10.78 -4.27 -13.07
CA VAL A 192 -9.92 -3.44 -13.91
C VAL A 192 -8.63 -4.22 -14.18
N TRP A 193 -8.31 -4.41 -15.45
CA TRP A 193 -7.03 -4.96 -15.86
C TRP A 193 -5.95 -3.89 -15.73
N HIS A 194 -4.86 -4.23 -15.08
CA HIS A 194 -3.67 -3.42 -15.00
C HIS A 194 -2.53 -4.13 -15.71
N MET A 195 -1.77 -3.40 -16.48
CA MET A 195 -0.58 -3.90 -17.16
C MET A 195 0.55 -2.90 -16.99
N GLU A 196 1.69 -3.39 -16.53
CA GLU A 196 2.91 -2.63 -16.35
C GLU A 196 4.00 -3.26 -17.19
N VAL A 197 4.73 -2.44 -17.95
CA VAL A 197 5.87 -2.86 -18.75
C VAL A 197 7.10 -2.13 -18.25
N GLU A 198 8.16 -2.88 -17.99
CA GLU A 198 9.45 -2.35 -17.59
C GLU A 198 10.53 -2.87 -18.53
N SER A 199 11.40 -1.99 -19.03
CA SER A 199 12.66 -2.41 -19.62
C SER A 199 13.72 -2.54 -18.54
N VAL A 200 14.51 -3.60 -18.65
CA VAL A 200 15.51 -3.96 -17.64
C VAL A 200 16.88 -4.04 -18.29
N SER A 201 17.82 -3.28 -17.76
CA SER A 201 19.22 -3.29 -18.21
C SER A 201 19.89 -4.64 -17.97
N SER A 202 21.05 -4.83 -18.56
CA SER A 202 21.89 -6.00 -18.31
C SER A 202 22.31 -6.15 -16.84
N THR A 203 22.28 -5.07 -16.06
CA THR A 203 22.57 -5.06 -14.62
C THR A 203 21.34 -5.32 -13.75
N GLY A 204 20.13 -5.46 -14.35
CA GLY A 204 18.87 -5.69 -13.66
C GLY A 204 18.19 -4.42 -13.15
N ALA A 205 18.67 -3.23 -13.51
CA ALA A 205 18.02 -1.97 -13.18
C ALA A 205 16.89 -1.66 -14.18
N THR A 206 15.74 -1.18 -13.69
CA THR A 206 14.66 -0.67 -14.55
C THR A 206 15.11 0.62 -15.23
N GLU A 207 15.10 0.64 -16.57
CA GLU A 207 15.49 1.81 -17.38
C GLU A 207 14.28 2.62 -17.81
N HIS A 208 13.22 1.94 -18.22
CA HIS A 208 11.97 2.55 -18.66
C HIS A 208 10.78 1.82 -18.07
N LYS A 209 9.72 2.57 -17.81
CA LYS A 209 8.48 2.04 -17.25
C LYS A 209 7.27 2.67 -17.93
N GLY A 210 6.27 1.83 -18.25
CA GLY A 210 4.98 2.26 -18.73
C GLY A 210 3.87 1.43 -18.10
N ASP A 211 2.72 2.03 -17.87
CA ASP A 211 1.57 1.35 -17.31
C ASP A 211 0.26 1.77 -17.98
N ILE A 212 -0.70 0.88 -17.95
CA ILE A 212 -2.04 1.10 -18.48
C ILE A 212 -3.06 0.32 -17.63
N SER A 213 -4.23 0.92 -17.44
CA SER A 213 -5.35 0.24 -16.81
C SER A 213 -6.63 0.39 -17.64
N PHE A 214 -7.43 -0.66 -17.72
CA PHE A 214 -8.63 -0.68 -18.54
C PHE A 214 -9.61 -1.77 -18.10
N ARG A 215 -10.87 -1.62 -18.47
CA ARG A 215 -11.91 -2.64 -18.34
C ARG A 215 -12.89 -2.56 -19.50
N MET A 216 -13.70 -3.59 -19.67
CA MET A 216 -14.81 -3.57 -20.61
C MET A 216 -16.00 -2.83 -19.99
N GLY A 217 -16.52 -1.83 -20.69
CA GLY A 217 -17.78 -1.17 -20.32
C GLY A 217 -19.00 -1.99 -20.69
N ASP A 218 -20.16 -1.61 -20.15
CA ASP A 218 -21.43 -2.27 -20.44
C ASP A 218 -21.85 -2.13 -21.93
N ASP A 219 -21.32 -1.13 -22.63
CA ASP A 219 -21.50 -0.90 -24.07
C ASP A 219 -20.52 -1.71 -24.93
N GLY A 220 -19.67 -2.53 -24.31
CA GLY A 220 -18.66 -3.33 -24.98
C GLY A 220 -17.42 -2.56 -25.43
N LYS A 221 -17.26 -1.30 -25.03
CA LYS A 221 -16.06 -0.50 -25.29
C LYS A 221 -15.09 -0.57 -24.12
N LEU A 222 -13.82 -0.37 -24.41
CA LEU A 222 -12.82 -0.25 -23.37
C LEU A 222 -12.96 1.09 -22.63
N ILE A 223 -12.97 1.00 -21.31
CA ILE A 223 -12.91 2.15 -20.42
C ILE A 223 -11.51 2.16 -19.82
N TYR A 224 -10.78 3.25 -20.00
CA TYR A 224 -9.50 3.46 -19.36
C TYR A 224 -9.71 3.92 -17.93
N GLY A 225 -8.87 3.44 -17.02
CA GLY A 225 -8.92 3.84 -15.61
C GLY A 225 -8.55 5.32 -15.41
N PRO A 226 -8.81 5.86 -14.20
CA PRO A 226 -8.60 7.29 -13.91
C PRO A 226 -7.14 7.76 -14.07
N GLU A 227 -6.17 6.86 -14.09
CA GLU A 227 -4.75 7.16 -14.25
C GLU A 227 -4.24 6.95 -15.67
N GLY A 228 -5.06 6.39 -16.56
CA GLY A 228 -4.64 5.99 -17.90
C GLY A 228 -5.37 6.73 -19.00
N ASN A 229 -4.78 7.78 -19.54
CA ASN A 229 -5.16 8.32 -20.87
C ASN A 229 -4.60 7.45 -22.01
N GLY A 230 -4.32 6.17 -21.79
CA GLY A 230 -3.94 5.20 -22.80
C GLY A 230 -2.61 5.44 -23.50
N GLU A 231 -1.90 6.49 -23.18
CA GLU A 231 -0.57 6.77 -23.71
C GLU A 231 0.43 6.95 -22.57
N PRO A 232 1.21 5.92 -22.26
CA PRO A 232 2.40 6.10 -21.44
C PRO A 232 3.38 7.01 -22.20
N ASP A 233 4.12 7.81 -21.46
CA ASP A 233 5.08 8.76 -22.01
C ASP A 233 6.09 8.08 -22.94
N GLY A 234 5.76 8.05 -24.21
CA GLY A 234 6.66 8.11 -25.35
C GLY A 234 7.45 6.86 -25.75
N ILE A 235 7.80 5.94 -24.84
CA ILE A 235 8.67 4.81 -25.16
C ILE A 235 7.84 3.56 -25.44
N PHE A 236 6.94 3.20 -24.54
CA PHE A 236 6.02 2.07 -24.72
C PHE A 236 4.76 2.55 -25.44
N LYS A 237 4.40 1.89 -26.53
CA LYS A 237 3.18 2.16 -27.27
C LYS A 237 2.21 1.00 -27.05
N PHE A 238 1.01 1.33 -26.64
CA PHE A 238 -0.07 0.36 -26.45
C PHE A 238 -1.12 0.56 -27.53
N SER A 239 -1.66 -0.54 -28.03
CA SER A 239 -2.79 -0.52 -28.95
C SER A 239 -3.86 -1.48 -28.47
N SER A 240 -5.05 -0.96 -28.24
CA SER A 240 -6.24 -1.77 -28.03
C SER A 240 -6.95 -1.97 -29.36
N ASN A 241 -7.27 -3.19 -29.71
CA ASN A 241 -8.25 -3.44 -30.74
C ASN A 241 -9.64 -3.30 -30.13
N GLU A 242 -10.27 -2.16 -30.37
CA GLU A 242 -11.66 -1.92 -30.03
C GLU A 242 -12.57 -2.77 -30.92
N ILE A 243 -12.73 -4.06 -30.63
CA ILE A 243 -13.79 -4.83 -31.27
C ILE A 243 -14.52 -5.60 -30.18
N ALA A 244 -15.57 -4.96 -29.70
CA ALA A 244 -16.60 -5.63 -28.93
C ALA A 244 -17.24 -6.69 -29.81
N GLY A 245 -17.14 -7.94 -29.40
CA GLY A 245 -18.05 -8.98 -29.82
C GLY A 245 -17.71 -9.77 -31.08
N GLU A 246 -16.62 -9.53 -31.80
CA GLU A 246 -16.23 -10.39 -32.92
C GLU A 246 -14.94 -11.17 -32.65
N THR A 247 -15.07 -12.46 -32.72
CA THR A 247 -13.98 -13.42 -32.81
C THR A 247 -13.05 -13.01 -33.96
N GLY A 248 -11.87 -12.44 -33.66
CA GLY A 248 -10.85 -12.38 -34.66
C GLY A 248 -10.11 -11.09 -34.93
N ALA A 249 -10.30 -10.04 -34.17
CA ALA A 249 -9.33 -8.96 -34.22
C ALA A 249 -8.10 -9.29 -33.37
N GLN A 250 -7.42 -10.33 -33.73
CA GLN A 250 -6.04 -10.52 -33.34
C GLN A 250 -5.29 -9.27 -33.79
N GLY A 251 -4.69 -8.55 -32.82
CA GLY A 251 -3.70 -7.56 -33.17
C GLY A 251 -2.74 -8.24 -34.14
N LYS A 252 -2.66 -7.70 -35.34
CA LYS A 252 -1.79 -8.30 -36.36
C LYS A 252 -0.38 -7.84 -36.03
N PRO A 253 0.45 -8.65 -35.35
CA PRO A 253 1.81 -8.25 -35.01
C PRO A 253 2.64 -7.90 -36.24
N ASP A 254 2.23 -8.44 -37.39
CA ASP A 254 2.84 -8.21 -38.72
C ASP A 254 2.31 -6.96 -39.43
N ASP A 255 1.24 -6.35 -38.91
CA ASP A 255 0.73 -5.10 -39.53
C ASP A 255 1.76 -3.98 -39.33
N PRO A 256 2.27 -3.35 -40.40
CA PRO A 256 3.26 -2.28 -40.33
C PRO A 256 2.89 -1.17 -39.31
N LYS A 257 1.59 -0.95 -39.12
CA LYS A 257 1.08 0.06 -38.20
C LYS A 257 1.34 -0.30 -36.75
N TYR A 258 1.32 -1.60 -36.36
CA TYR A 258 1.35 -2.07 -35.01
C TYR A 258 2.60 -2.86 -34.62
N LYS A 259 3.60 -2.88 -35.47
CA LYS A 259 4.87 -3.60 -35.24
C LYS A 259 5.60 -3.17 -33.97
N ASN A 260 5.51 -1.89 -33.60
CA ASN A 260 6.17 -1.29 -32.44
C ASN A 260 5.22 -1.16 -31.24
N TYR A 261 4.10 -1.88 -31.22
CA TYR A 261 3.09 -1.77 -30.18
C TYR A 261 2.99 -3.06 -29.36
N LEU A 262 2.70 -2.91 -28.09
CA LEU A 262 2.09 -3.94 -27.29
C LEU A 262 0.60 -3.91 -27.60
N ASN A 263 0.12 -4.94 -28.26
CA ASN A 263 -1.26 -5.07 -28.68
C ASN A 263 -2.03 -5.88 -27.63
N TYR A 264 -3.21 -5.43 -27.26
CA TYR A 264 -4.06 -6.16 -26.33
C TYR A 264 -5.53 -6.02 -26.73
N TYR A 265 -6.34 -6.99 -26.34
CA TYR A 265 -7.78 -6.94 -26.49
C TYR A 265 -8.46 -7.78 -25.40
N ILE A 266 -9.71 -7.44 -25.09
CA ILE A 266 -10.51 -8.12 -24.06
C ILE A 266 -11.65 -8.85 -24.74
N LEU A 267 -11.92 -10.07 -24.29
CA LEU A 267 -13.02 -10.91 -24.73
C LEU A 267 -13.92 -11.30 -23.54
N GLY A 268 -15.11 -11.84 -23.86
CA GLY A 268 -16.00 -12.49 -22.90
C GLY A 268 -16.50 -11.57 -21.80
N TYR A 269 -16.86 -10.33 -22.13
CA TYR A 269 -17.33 -9.35 -21.13
C TYR A 269 -16.33 -9.17 -19.98
N ASN A 270 -15.08 -8.85 -20.33
CA ASN A 270 -13.98 -8.63 -19.39
C ASN A 270 -13.35 -9.91 -18.80
N LYS A 271 -13.71 -11.08 -19.29
CA LYS A 271 -13.23 -12.36 -18.74
C LYS A 271 -11.81 -12.71 -19.15
N GLU A 272 -11.43 -12.35 -20.37
CA GLU A 272 -10.16 -12.77 -20.98
C GLU A 272 -9.46 -11.55 -21.55
N MET A 273 -8.14 -11.51 -21.39
CA MET A 273 -7.26 -10.55 -22.02
C MET A 273 -6.21 -11.28 -22.84
N HIS A 274 -6.04 -10.84 -24.06
CA HIS A 274 -5.00 -11.33 -24.97
C HIS A 274 -3.96 -10.26 -25.17
N ILE A 275 -2.69 -10.60 -25.11
CA ILE A 275 -1.54 -9.70 -25.26
C ILE A 275 -0.65 -10.25 -26.38
N THR A 276 -0.20 -9.37 -27.26
CA THR A 276 0.74 -9.68 -28.34
C THR A 276 1.77 -8.57 -28.46
N LEU A 277 3.05 -8.91 -28.41
CA LEU A 277 4.12 -7.96 -28.76
C LEU A 277 4.25 -7.88 -30.28
N GLY A 278 4.27 -6.68 -30.83
CA GLY A 278 4.60 -6.45 -32.23
C GLY A 278 6.03 -6.89 -32.54
N ASN A 279 6.29 -7.29 -33.79
CA ASN A 279 7.58 -7.86 -34.19
C ASN A 279 8.79 -6.93 -34.02
N ASP A 280 8.57 -5.62 -34.00
CA ASP A 280 9.63 -4.61 -33.80
C ASP A 280 9.52 -3.92 -32.42
N PHE A 281 8.74 -4.49 -31.48
CA PHE A 281 8.54 -3.88 -30.18
C PHE A 281 9.83 -3.98 -29.34
N LEU A 282 10.50 -2.83 -29.13
CA LEU A 282 11.72 -2.68 -28.36
C LEU A 282 12.69 -3.85 -28.50
N THR A 283 13.06 -4.16 -29.75
CA THR A 283 14.03 -5.22 -30.05
C THR A 283 15.39 -4.89 -29.41
N GLY A 284 15.93 -5.84 -28.64
CA GLY A 284 17.22 -5.70 -27.95
C GLY A 284 17.13 -5.41 -26.46
N GLU A 285 15.96 -5.13 -25.91
CA GLU A 285 15.77 -4.91 -24.47
C GLU A 285 15.13 -6.12 -23.78
N LYS A 286 15.52 -6.35 -22.52
CA LYS A 286 14.79 -7.29 -21.66
C LYS A 286 13.57 -6.57 -21.10
N LEU A 287 12.40 -7.16 -21.28
CA LEU A 287 11.15 -6.59 -20.79
C LEU A 287 10.55 -7.50 -19.72
N ASN A 288 9.98 -6.87 -18.70
CA ASN A 288 9.07 -7.49 -17.77
C ASN A 288 7.67 -6.91 -18.02
N ILE A 289 6.69 -7.76 -18.30
CA ILE A 289 5.30 -7.36 -18.49
C ILE A 289 4.50 -7.98 -17.35
N SER A 290 4.06 -7.15 -16.43
CA SER A 290 3.30 -7.58 -15.25
C SER A 290 1.83 -7.22 -15.40
N VAL A 291 0.95 -8.21 -15.19
CA VAL A 291 -0.50 -8.05 -15.31
C VAL A 291 -1.17 -8.46 -14.02
N TRP A 292 -2.13 -7.68 -13.56
CA TRP A 292 -2.98 -7.98 -12.40
C TRP A 292 -4.37 -7.35 -12.57
N LEU A 293 -5.27 -7.72 -11.67
CA LEU A 293 -6.62 -7.17 -11.61
C LEU A 293 -6.75 -6.26 -10.38
N GLY A 294 -7.42 -5.13 -10.57
CA GLY A 294 -7.83 -4.19 -9.53
C GLY A 294 -9.34 -4.04 -9.47
N LEU A 295 -9.83 -3.19 -8.55
CA LEU A 295 -11.24 -2.79 -8.42
C LEU A 295 -11.30 -1.28 -8.23
N GLU A 296 -12.22 -0.60 -8.92
CA GLU A 296 -12.35 0.87 -8.86
C GLU A 296 -12.75 1.38 -7.46
N ASP A 297 -13.65 0.65 -6.80
CA ASP A 297 -14.18 1.01 -5.48
C ASP A 297 -13.33 0.47 -4.32
N MET A 298 -12.28 -0.30 -4.61
CA MET A 298 -11.33 -0.85 -3.66
C MET A 298 -9.89 -0.69 -4.18
N PRO A 299 -9.34 0.52 -4.15
CA PRO A 299 -8.01 0.82 -4.74
C PRO A 299 -6.86 0.00 -4.15
N GLU A 300 -7.00 -0.48 -2.92
CA GLU A 300 -6.02 -1.37 -2.27
C GLU A 300 -6.06 -2.82 -2.76
N PHE A 301 -7.11 -3.20 -3.48
CA PHE A 301 -7.23 -4.55 -4.00
C PHE A 301 -6.28 -4.77 -5.18
N LYS A 302 -5.55 -5.86 -5.11
CA LYS A 302 -4.71 -6.37 -6.20
C LYS A 302 -4.81 -7.89 -6.21
N SER A 303 -5.13 -8.47 -7.36
CA SER A 303 -5.07 -9.91 -7.55
C SER A 303 -3.63 -10.42 -7.53
N ASN A 304 -3.44 -11.73 -7.70
CA ASN A 304 -2.14 -12.26 -8.10
C ASN A 304 -1.64 -11.58 -9.38
N THR A 305 -0.32 -11.40 -9.46
CA THR A 305 0.34 -10.81 -10.63
C THR A 305 0.94 -11.92 -11.50
N ILE A 306 0.69 -11.86 -12.78
CA ILE A 306 1.39 -12.67 -13.79
C ILE A 306 2.42 -11.79 -14.45
N THR A 307 3.68 -12.24 -14.43
CA THR A 307 4.79 -11.50 -15.07
C THR A 307 5.37 -12.35 -16.18
N PHE A 308 5.42 -11.77 -17.37
CA PHE A 308 6.06 -12.32 -18.53
C PHE A 308 7.44 -11.69 -18.72
N TYR A 309 8.36 -12.47 -19.28
CA TYR A 309 9.72 -12.06 -19.55
C TYR A 309 10.02 -12.22 -21.02
N THR A 310 10.57 -11.20 -21.66
CA THR A 310 11.12 -11.34 -23.00
C THR A 310 12.62 -11.61 -22.91
N TYR A 311 13.09 -12.62 -23.65
CA TYR A 311 14.51 -12.83 -23.88
C TYR A 311 14.85 -12.44 -25.31
N HIS A 312 15.84 -11.60 -25.45
CA HIS A 312 16.61 -11.56 -26.69
C HIS A 312 17.81 -12.47 -26.48
N GLU A 313 17.86 -13.58 -27.19
CA GLU A 313 19.13 -14.27 -27.43
C GLU A 313 19.95 -13.31 -28.29
N THR A 314 20.98 -12.74 -27.70
CA THR A 314 22.06 -12.13 -28.47
C THR A 314 22.79 -13.27 -29.15
N GLU A 315 22.61 -13.43 -30.48
CA GLU A 315 23.47 -14.23 -31.31
C GLU A 315 24.94 -13.79 -31.19
#